data_3f3190abf6ab6f49a9d57f3f396ec32f
#
_entry.id   3f3190abf6ab6f49a9d57f3f396ec32f
#
_cell.length_a   1.000
_cell.length_b   1.000
_cell.length_c   1.000
_cell.angle_alpha   90.00
_cell.angle_beta   90.00
_cell.angle_gamma   90.00
#
_symmetry.space_group_name_H-M   'P 1'
#
loop_
_entity.id
_entity.type
_entity.pdbx_description
1 polymer ?
#
loop_
_entity_poly.entity_id
_entity_poly.type
_entity_poly.pdbx_seq_one_letter_code
_entity_poly.pdbx_strand_id
1 'polypeptide(L)'
;MSRWAELIFMVIGIMAYMAGMASAAPAVAVMDFGIHQNTAAEYLVVDGRNAADDYIMARLLEKKKFELTDRLVIEEEINKENLNITGVIDADTAKRLGELLGVPYIIYGNIIDVCEDSMGGSYQGIGLDTHTIISHINLRMMDTKTGEILAVVKGEGRSSGSYVKAKIARIDTVKIGNISASMDSVHNAVKKAAYDAVDKLLEKKLPMM
;
A
#
# COMPACT_ATOMS: atom_id res chain seq x y z
N MET A 1 19.41 -42.31 42.07
CA MET A 1 18.69 -41.18 41.44
C MET A 1 17.43 -41.79 40.84
N SER A 2 16.25 -41.30 41.16
CA SER A 2 15.01 -41.96 40.86
C SER A 2 14.63 -41.73 39.37
N ARG A 3 14.14 -42.77 38.70
CA ARG A 3 13.62 -42.74 37.31
C ARG A 3 12.64 -41.58 37.08
N TRP A 4 12.06 -41.05 38.10
CA TRP A 4 11.16 -39.87 38.06
C TRP A 4 11.89 -38.57 37.76
N ALA A 5 13.13 -38.42 38.23
CA ALA A 5 13.94 -37.22 37.96
C ALA A 5 14.31 -37.13 36.46
N GLU A 6 14.67 -38.25 35.85
CA GLU A 6 14.96 -38.31 34.39
C GLU A 6 13.74 -37.98 33.55
N LEU A 7 12.55 -38.49 33.93
CA LEU A 7 11.31 -38.15 33.26
C LEU A 7 10.96 -36.67 33.39
N ILE A 8 11.16 -36.05 34.53
CA ILE A 8 10.94 -34.62 34.75
C ILE A 8 11.88 -33.79 33.88
N PHE A 9 13.17 -34.13 33.80
CA PHE A 9 14.14 -33.43 32.96
C PHE A 9 13.80 -33.59 31.46
N MET A 10 13.33 -34.78 31.03
CA MET A 10 12.92 -35.01 29.64
C MET A 10 11.67 -34.20 29.27
N VAL A 11 10.68 -34.09 30.15
CA VAL A 11 9.49 -33.29 29.94
C VAL A 11 9.79 -31.79 29.90
N ILE A 12 10.69 -31.32 30.81
CA ILE A 12 11.12 -29.92 30.81
C ILE A 12 11.93 -29.60 29.54
N GLY A 13 12.78 -30.52 29.10
CA GLY A 13 13.53 -30.38 27.85
C GLY A 13 12.64 -30.30 26.62
N ILE A 14 11.59 -31.12 26.56
CA ILE A 14 10.59 -31.09 25.47
C ILE A 14 9.76 -29.80 25.51
N MET A 15 9.33 -29.34 26.72
CA MET A 15 8.65 -28.08 26.88
C MET A 15 9.50 -26.87 26.50
N ALA A 16 10.81 -26.87 26.84
CA ALA A 16 11.73 -25.82 26.45
C ALA A 16 12.00 -25.81 24.93
N TYR A 17 12.02 -26.98 24.30
CA TYR A 17 12.17 -27.10 22.84
C TYR A 17 10.92 -26.58 22.10
N MET A 18 9.72 -26.82 22.63
CA MET A 18 8.47 -26.34 22.04
C MET A 18 8.26 -24.82 22.26
N ALA A 19 8.83 -24.24 23.32
CA ALA A 19 8.77 -22.78 23.57
C ALA A 19 9.67 -21.96 22.66
N GLY A 20 10.61 -22.58 21.94
CA GLY A 20 11.54 -21.91 21.03
C GLY A 20 11.02 -21.70 19.59
N MET A 21 9.83 -22.12 19.24
CA MET A 21 9.21 -21.80 17.95
C MET A 21 8.52 -20.44 18.04
N ALA A 22 9.32 -19.37 18.19
CA ALA A 22 8.84 -18.04 17.84
C ALA A 22 8.45 -18.12 16.34
N SER A 23 7.15 -18.05 16.04
CA SER A 23 6.69 -17.96 14.68
C SER A 23 7.30 -16.70 14.06
N ALA A 24 8.32 -16.89 13.24
CA ALA A 24 8.86 -15.79 12.47
C ALA A 24 7.71 -15.20 11.63
N ALA A 25 7.65 -13.87 11.53
CA ALA A 25 6.67 -13.22 10.68
C ALA A 25 6.78 -13.80 9.25
N PRO A 26 5.67 -14.11 8.59
CA PRO A 26 5.73 -14.69 7.24
C PRO A 26 6.33 -13.69 6.25
N ALA A 27 7.18 -14.19 5.37
CA ALA A 27 7.77 -13.38 4.31
C ALA A 27 6.71 -12.99 3.26
N VAL A 28 6.80 -11.77 2.76
CA VAL A 28 5.90 -11.25 1.74
C VAL A 28 6.67 -10.39 0.74
N ALA A 29 6.38 -10.54 -0.54
CA ALA A 29 6.83 -9.63 -1.58
C ALA A 29 5.72 -8.63 -1.91
N VAL A 30 6.06 -7.34 -1.94
CA VAL A 30 5.16 -6.27 -2.39
C VAL A 30 5.57 -5.88 -3.80
N MET A 31 4.65 -6.05 -4.74
CA MET A 31 4.86 -5.76 -6.15
C MET A 31 4.52 -4.31 -6.47
N ASP A 32 5.07 -3.79 -7.57
CA ASP A 32 4.74 -2.46 -8.05
C ASP A 32 3.25 -2.32 -8.34
N PHE A 33 2.66 -1.22 -7.88
CA PHE A 33 1.25 -0.94 -8.09
C PHE A 33 1.02 -0.29 -9.45
N GLY A 34 0.17 -0.93 -10.23
CA GLY A 34 -0.27 -0.40 -11.51
C GLY A 34 -1.21 0.80 -11.34
N ILE A 35 -1.41 1.55 -12.43
CA ILE A 35 -2.38 2.64 -12.49
C ILE A 35 -3.41 2.30 -13.54
N HIS A 36 -4.69 2.44 -13.22
CA HIS A 36 -5.75 2.22 -14.18
C HIS A 36 -5.82 3.39 -15.19
N GLN A 37 -5.90 3.09 -16.49
CA GLN A 37 -5.72 4.04 -17.59
C GLN A 37 -6.75 5.18 -17.70
N ASN A 38 -7.75 5.26 -16.83
CA ASN A 38 -8.81 6.28 -16.88
C ASN A 38 -8.72 7.35 -15.77
N THR A 39 -7.56 7.52 -15.17
CA THR A 39 -7.39 8.54 -14.15
C THR A 39 -7.00 9.85 -14.80
N ALA A 40 -7.72 10.94 -14.49
CA ALA A 40 -7.37 12.31 -14.85
C ALA A 40 -5.97 12.74 -14.34
N ALA A 41 -5.23 11.81 -13.80
CA ALA A 41 -3.94 11.93 -13.15
C ALA A 41 -2.76 11.60 -14.07
N GLU A 42 -2.87 11.72 -15.40
CA GLU A 42 -1.73 11.52 -16.32
C GLU A 42 -0.50 12.34 -15.91
N TYR A 43 -0.71 13.52 -15.28
CA TYR A 43 0.36 14.35 -14.74
C TYR A 43 0.92 13.91 -13.38
N LEU A 44 0.20 13.03 -12.68
CA LEU A 44 0.52 12.57 -11.32
C LEU A 44 1.07 11.16 -11.31
N VAL A 45 1.06 10.54 -12.47
CA VAL A 45 1.24 9.12 -12.71
C VAL A 45 2.67 8.66 -12.51
N VAL A 46 3.69 9.46 -12.87
CA VAL A 46 5.08 9.00 -12.81
C VAL A 46 5.59 8.93 -11.38
N ASP A 47 5.32 9.92 -10.56
CA ASP A 47 5.73 9.94 -9.15
C ASP A 47 4.74 9.19 -8.23
N GLY A 48 3.44 9.17 -8.57
CA GLY A 48 2.41 8.51 -7.77
C GLY A 48 2.49 6.98 -7.71
N ARG A 49 3.12 6.36 -8.71
CA ARG A 49 3.23 4.90 -8.83
C ARG A 49 4.21 4.31 -7.80
N ASN A 50 5.41 4.86 -7.75
CA ASN A 50 6.43 4.44 -6.80
C ASN A 50 6.08 4.85 -5.35
N ALA A 51 5.36 5.96 -5.18
CA ALA A 51 4.94 6.41 -3.87
C ALA A 51 3.93 5.48 -3.19
N ALA A 52 3.01 4.85 -3.94
CA ALA A 52 2.03 3.94 -3.36
C ALA A 52 2.70 2.68 -2.78
N ASP A 53 3.67 2.12 -3.49
CA ASP A 53 4.42 0.94 -3.08
C ASP A 53 5.19 1.22 -1.79
N ASP A 54 5.89 2.35 -1.76
CA ASP A 54 6.67 2.78 -0.60
C ASP A 54 5.78 3.01 0.63
N TYR A 55 4.60 3.61 0.45
CA TYR A 55 3.65 3.81 1.54
C TYR A 55 3.07 2.49 2.07
N ILE A 56 2.78 1.53 1.18
CA ILE A 56 2.31 0.21 1.58
C ILE A 56 3.40 -0.53 2.36
N MET A 57 4.64 -0.57 1.83
CA MET A 57 5.77 -1.20 2.51
C MET A 57 6.05 -0.55 3.86
N ALA A 58 6.07 0.79 3.93
CA ALA A 58 6.26 1.51 5.18
C ALA A 58 5.19 1.15 6.23
N ARG A 59 3.91 1.06 5.82
CA ARG A 59 2.84 0.69 6.72
C ARG A 59 2.91 -0.76 7.19
N LEU A 60 3.26 -1.69 6.31
CA LEU A 60 3.47 -3.10 6.66
C LEU A 60 4.63 -3.26 7.67
N LEU A 61 5.75 -2.57 7.45
CA LEU A 61 6.90 -2.54 8.38
C LEU A 61 6.52 -1.96 9.74
N GLU A 62 5.74 -0.89 9.77
CA GLU A 62 5.24 -0.27 11.00
C GLU A 62 4.41 -1.27 11.83
N LYS A 63 3.57 -2.07 11.15
CA LYS A 63 2.71 -3.06 11.79
C LYS A 63 3.45 -4.33 12.23
N LYS A 64 4.65 -4.61 11.71
CA LYS A 64 5.51 -5.76 12.07
C LYS A 64 4.82 -7.13 11.98
N LYS A 65 3.91 -7.28 11.04
CA LYS A 65 3.17 -8.54 10.81
C LYS A 65 3.80 -9.42 9.74
N PHE A 66 4.65 -8.83 8.90
CA PHE A 66 5.33 -9.49 7.78
C PHE A 66 6.80 -9.14 7.77
N GLU A 67 7.60 -10.05 7.21
CA GLU A 67 8.96 -9.80 6.79
C GLU A 67 8.94 -9.46 5.29
N LEU A 68 9.39 -8.25 4.93
CA LEU A 68 9.32 -7.79 3.55
C LEU A 68 10.55 -8.22 2.76
N THR A 69 10.32 -8.71 1.54
CA THR A 69 11.39 -8.97 0.56
C THR A 69 11.91 -7.65 0.01
N ASP A 70 13.22 -7.54 -0.13
CA ASP A 70 13.87 -6.37 -0.70
C ASP A 70 13.44 -6.18 -2.16
N ARG A 71 13.13 -4.92 -2.52
CA ARG A 71 12.68 -4.55 -3.86
C ARG A 71 13.74 -4.88 -4.93
N LEU A 72 15.03 -4.71 -4.62
CA LEU A 72 16.10 -5.03 -5.57
C LEU A 72 16.13 -6.51 -5.92
N VAL A 73 15.82 -7.38 -4.94
CA VAL A 73 15.72 -8.83 -5.18
C VAL A 73 14.54 -9.13 -6.12
N ILE A 74 13.41 -8.45 -5.91
CA ILE A 74 12.23 -8.61 -6.76
C ILE A 74 12.53 -8.17 -8.20
N GLU A 75 13.13 -7.00 -8.38
CA GLU A 75 13.50 -6.45 -9.69
C GLU A 75 14.52 -7.35 -10.41
N GLU A 76 15.47 -7.91 -9.67
CA GLU A 76 16.48 -8.82 -10.22
C GLU A 76 15.85 -10.10 -10.77
N GLU A 77 14.92 -10.72 -10.05
CA GLU A 77 14.22 -11.92 -10.51
C GLU A 77 13.27 -11.63 -11.70
N ILE A 78 12.58 -10.48 -11.69
CA ILE A 78 11.78 -10.01 -12.82
C ILE A 78 12.64 -9.89 -14.09
N ASN A 79 13.82 -9.30 -13.98
CA ASN A 79 14.73 -9.10 -15.10
C ASN A 79 15.35 -10.41 -15.60
N LYS A 80 15.72 -11.33 -14.71
CA LYS A 80 16.25 -12.67 -15.08
C LYS A 80 15.26 -13.47 -15.91
N GLU A 81 13.99 -13.42 -15.52
CA GLU A 81 12.92 -14.16 -16.20
C GLU A 81 12.32 -13.42 -17.40
N ASN A 82 12.83 -12.23 -17.75
CA ASN A 82 12.28 -11.37 -18.80
C ASN A 82 10.76 -11.14 -18.65
N LEU A 83 10.27 -11.05 -17.40
CA LEU A 83 8.87 -10.81 -17.14
C LEU A 83 8.58 -9.33 -17.43
N ASN A 84 7.71 -9.10 -18.39
CA ASN A 84 7.28 -7.73 -18.71
C ASN A 84 6.15 -7.32 -17.76
N ILE A 85 6.54 -6.81 -16.58
CA ILE A 85 5.59 -6.37 -15.56
C ILE A 85 5.42 -4.85 -15.71
N THR A 86 4.53 -4.45 -16.58
CA THR A 86 4.13 -3.06 -16.75
C THR A 86 2.72 -2.87 -16.19
N GLY A 87 2.64 -2.33 -14.98
CA GLY A 87 1.37 -1.94 -14.39
C GLY A 87 0.65 -3.05 -13.62
N VAL A 88 -0.57 -3.39 -13.98
CA VAL A 88 -1.39 -4.38 -13.26
C VAL A 88 -0.86 -5.79 -13.51
N ILE A 89 -0.47 -6.48 -12.45
CA ILE A 89 -0.01 -7.87 -12.48
C ILE A 89 -1.24 -8.80 -12.42
N ASP A 90 -1.27 -9.80 -13.31
CA ASP A 90 -2.26 -10.88 -13.24
C ASP A 90 -1.89 -11.92 -12.16
N ALA A 91 -2.87 -12.76 -11.81
CA ALA A 91 -2.71 -13.73 -10.74
C ALA A 91 -1.65 -14.81 -11.06
N ASP A 92 -1.52 -15.22 -12.31
CA ASP A 92 -0.56 -16.27 -12.72
C ASP A 92 0.87 -15.73 -12.65
N THR A 93 1.09 -14.50 -13.09
CA THR A 93 2.38 -13.81 -12.98
C THR A 93 2.77 -13.59 -11.51
N ALA A 94 1.82 -13.18 -10.66
CA ALA A 94 2.06 -13.01 -9.23
C ALA A 94 2.44 -14.34 -8.56
N LYS A 95 1.75 -15.44 -8.89
CA LYS A 95 2.09 -16.77 -8.39
C LYS A 95 3.50 -17.19 -8.80
N ARG A 96 3.83 -17.08 -10.09
CA ARG A 96 5.15 -17.45 -10.62
C ARG A 96 6.27 -16.66 -9.93
N LEU A 97 6.09 -15.36 -9.74
CA LEU A 97 7.07 -14.54 -9.02
C LEU A 97 7.22 -14.96 -7.56
N GLY A 98 6.14 -15.27 -6.88
CA GLY A 98 6.21 -15.75 -5.50
C GLY A 98 6.96 -17.06 -5.36
N GLU A 99 6.80 -17.97 -6.31
CA GLU A 99 7.55 -19.23 -6.39
C GLU A 99 9.05 -18.96 -6.61
N LEU A 100 9.39 -18.05 -7.52
CA LEU A 100 10.78 -17.67 -7.82
C LEU A 100 11.46 -16.98 -6.62
N LEU A 101 10.76 -16.08 -5.95
CA LEU A 101 11.25 -15.37 -4.77
C LEU A 101 11.27 -16.26 -3.51
N GLY A 102 10.64 -17.43 -3.55
CA GLY A 102 10.53 -18.33 -2.41
C GLY A 102 9.70 -17.76 -1.25
N VAL A 103 8.80 -16.81 -1.53
CA VAL A 103 7.94 -16.20 -0.51
C VAL A 103 6.55 -16.86 -0.52
N PRO A 104 5.96 -17.09 0.67
CA PRO A 104 4.63 -17.69 0.75
C PRO A 104 3.51 -16.76 0.30
N TYR A 105 3.74 -15.45 0.31
CA TYR A 105 2.71 -14.47 0.00
C TYR A 105 3.22 -13.37 -0.90
N ILE A 106 2.34 -12.91 -1.79
CA ILE A 106 2.54 -11.71 -2.61
C ILE A 106 1.41 -10.72 -2.35
N ILE A 107 1.79 -9.44 -2.22
CA ILE A 107 0.87 -8.30 -2.21
C ILE A 107 1.04 -7.55 -3.51
N TYR A 108 -0.05 -7.34 -4.24
CA TYR A 108 -0.09 -6.61 -5.50
C TYR A 108 -1.39 -5.84 -5.61
N GLY A 109 -1.45 -4.89 -6.53
CA GLY A 109 -2.64 -4.08 -6.68
C GLY A 109 -2.53 -2.96 -7.69
N ASN A 110 -3.44 -2.02 -7.59
CA ASN A 110 -3.46 -0.86 -8.46
C ASN A 110 -4.10 0.36 -7.80
N ILE A 111 -3.65 1.53 -8.21
CA ILE A 111 -4.36 2.78 -7.97
C ILE A 111 -5.54 2.81 -8.94
N ILE A 112 -6.77 2.85 -8.41
CA ILE A 112 -7.99 2.79 -9.21
C ILE A 112 -8.24 4.16 -9.83
N ASP A 113 -8.20 5.18 -8.99
CA ASP A 113 -8.43 6.56 -9.38
C ASP A 113 -7.74 7.54 -8.44
N VAL A 114 -7.51 8.72 -8.96
CA VAL A 114 -7.18 9.92 -8.21
C VAL A 114 -8.04 11.03 -8.80
N CYS A 115 -9.01 11.49 -8.05
CA CYS A 115 -9.95 12.50 -8.50
C CYS A 115 -9.90 13.75 -7.62
N GLU A 116 -10.23 14.87 -8.22
CA GLU A 116 -10.35 16.15 -7.53
C GLU A 116 -11.82 16.52 -7.42
N ASP A 117 -12.24 16.81 -6.20
CA ASP A 117 -13.54 17.43 -5.91
C ASP A 117 -13.29 18.85 -5.44
N SER A 118 -13.99 19.83 -6.01
CA SER A 118 -13.83 21.22 -5.69
C SER A 118 -15.16 21.84 -5.26
N MET A 119 -15.14 22.48 -4.09
CA MET A 119 -16.27 23.24 -3.58
C MET A 119 -15.82 24.67 -3.32
N GLY A 120 -16.56 25.63 -3.86
CA GLY A 120 -16.23 27.04 -3.66
C GLY A 120 -17.46 27.93 -3.62
N GLY A 121 -17.33 29.03 -2.92
CA GLY A 121 -18.35 30.09 -2.87
C GLY A 121 -17.70 31.45 -2.84
N SER A 122 -18.36 32.46 -3.41
CA SER A 122 -17.88 33.83 -3.37
C SER A 122 -18.99 34.78 -2.96
N TYR A 123 -18.64 35.76 -2.16
CA TYR A 123 -19.51 36.85 -1.75
C TYR A 123 -18.75 38.19 -1.84
N GLN A 124 -19.34 39.17 -2.53
CA GLN A 124 -18.76 40.52 -2.72
C GLN A 124 -17.31 40.54 -3.26
N GLY A 125 -16.97 39.56 -4.15
CA GLY A 125 -15.64 39.53 -4.77
C GLY A 125 -14.57 38.82 -3.95
N ILE A 126 -14.91 38.30 -2.78
CA ILE A 126 -14.06 37.42 -1.99
C ILE A 126 -14.64 36.01 -2.04
N GLY A 127 -13.85 35.02 -2.47
CA GLY A 127 -14.24 33.61 -2.56
C GLY A 127 -13.30 32.72 -1.77
N LEU A 128 -13.85 31.63 -1.25
CA LEU A 128 -13.10 30.54 -0.67
C LEU A 128 -13.36 29.30 -1.54
N ASP A 129 -12.29 28.73 -2.08
CA ASP A 129 -12.36 27.45 -2.78
C ASP A 129 -11.61 26.40 -1.98
N THR A 130 -12.25 25.25 -1.83
CA THR A 130 -11.66 24.06 -1.23
C THR A 130 -11.54 23.00 -2.30
N HIS A 131 -10.35 22.45 -2.45
CA HIS A 131 -10.07 21.33 -3.33
C HIS A 131 -9.79 20.10 -2.47
N THR A 132 -10.43 19.00 -2.78
CA THR A 132 -10.23 17.72 -2.11
C THR A 132 -9.77 16.70 -3.13
N ILE A 133 -8.57 16.17 -2.95
CA ILE A 133 -8.07 15.04 -3.72
C ILE A 133 -8.50 13.76 -3.02
N ILE A 134 -9.09 12.86 -3.78
CA ILE A 134 -9.54 11.54 -3.32
C ILE A 134 -8.78 10.50 -4.12
N SER A 135 -8.18 9.53 -3.44
CA SER A 135 -7.49 8.39 -4.07
C SER A 135 -8.08 7.09 -3.58
N HIS A 136 -8.20 6.13 -4.50
CA HIS A 136 -8.61 4.77 -4.21
C HIS A 136 -7.54 3.78 -4.67
N ILE A 137 -7.18 2.84 -3.81
CA ILE A 137 -6.22 1.79 -4.07
C ILE A 137 -6.89 0.44 -3.85
N ASN A 138 -6.78 -0.48 -4.84
CA ASN A 138 -7.04 -1.89 -4.62
C ASN A 138 -5.76 -2.58 -4.21
N LEU A 139 -5.86 -3.42 -3.17
CA LEU A 139 -4.78 -4.25 -2.70
C LEU A 139 -5.28 -5.70 -2.60
N ARG A 140 -4.48 -6.62 -3.12
CA ARG A 140 -4.75 -8.06 -3.11
C ARG A 140 -3.59 -8.78 -2.47
N MET A 141 -3.89 -9.82 -1.72
CA MET A 141 -2.91 -10.72 -1.16
C MET A 141 -3.19 -12.13 -1.65
N MET A 142 -2.16 -12.80 -2.12
CA MET A 142 -2.22 -14.14 -2.69
C MET A 142 -1.28 -15.09 -1.95
N ASP A 143 -1.72 -16.32 -1.76
CA ASP A 143 -0.85 -17.45 -1.42
C ASP A 143 -0.16 -17.96 -2.68
N THR A 144 1.16 -17.97 -2.69
CA THR A 144 1.97 -18.34 -3.88
C THR A 144 1.95 -19.84 -4.16
N LYS A 145 1.70 -20.67 -3.15
CA LYS A 145 1.65 -22.14 -3.31
C LYS A 145 0.35 -22.58 -3.96
N THR A 146 -0.76 -22.01 -3.50
CA THR A 146 -2.09 -22.41 -3.99
C THR A 146 -2.57 -21.55 -5.15
N GLY A 147 -2.07 -20.32 -5.28
CA GLY A 147 -2.58 -19.31 -6.21
C GLY A 147 -3.91 -18.70 -5.73
N GLU A 148 -4.32 -18.97 -4.48
CA GLU A 148 -5.56 -18.45 -3.93
C GLU A 148 -5.40 -17.00 -3.49
N ILE A 149 -6.39 -16.17 -3.83
CA ILE A 149 -6.47 -14.79 -3.34
C ILE A 149 -7.05 -14.81 -1.94
N LEU A 150 -6.19 -14.58 -0.94
CA LEU A 150 -6.56 -14.62 0.48
C LEU A 150 -7.37 -13.39 0.89
N ALA A 151 -7.09 -12.24 0.28
CA ALA A 151 -7.80 -11.00 0.58
C ALA A 151 -7.81 -10.05 -0.61
N VAL A 152 -8.92 -9.34 -0.73
CA VAL A 152 -9.05 -8.15 -1.59
C VAL A 152 -9.60 -7.04 -0.73
N VAL A 153 -8.94 -5.90 -0.72
CA VAL A 153 -9.35 -4.72 0.02
C VAL A 153 -9.25 -3.47 -0.84
N LYS A 154 -10.10 -2.49 -0.54
CA LYS A 154 -10.06 -1.16 -1.14
C LYS A 154 -9.72 -0.13 -0.06
N GLY A 155 -8.63 0.58 -0.25
CA GLY A 155 -8.25 1.73 0.56
C GLY A 155 -8.75 3.03 -0.06
N GLU A 156 -9.12 3.97 0.78
CA GLU A 156 -9.52 5.33 0.41
C GLU A 156 -8.71 6.34 1.19
N GLY A 157 -8.24 7.37 0.49
CA GLY A 157 -7.53 8.47 1.11
C GLY A 157 -8.02 9.81 0.59
N ARG A 158 -8.13 10.79 1.48
CA ARG A 158 -8.57 12.14 1.16
C ARG A 158 -7.58 13.17 1.68
N SER A 159 -7.30 14.18 0.86
CA SER A 159 -6.47 15.32 1.24
C SER A 159 -7.11 16.59 0.71
N SER A 160 -7.33 17.55 1.59
CA SER A 160 -8.00 18.81 1.23
C SER A 160 -7.05 19.99 1.39
N GLY A 161 -7.11 20.91 0.44
CA GLY A 161 -6.47 22.22 0.49
C GLY A 161 -7.49 23.30 0.20
N SER A 162 -7.30 24.47 0.75
CA SER A 162 -8.17 25.62 0.49
C SER A 162 -7.36 26.88 0.16
N TYR A 163 -7.89 27.70 -0.71
CA TYR A 163 -7.32 29.01 -1.00
C TYR A 163 -8.40 30.08 -1.09
N VAL A 164 -8.00 31.31 -0.79
CA VAL A 164 -8.87 32.47 -0.88
C VAL A 164 -8.68 33.15 -2.23
N LYS A 165 -9.78 33.38 -2.95
CA LYS A 165 -9.82 34.23 -4.15
C LYS A 165 -10.27 35.61 -3.76
N ALA A 166 -9.52 36.65 -4.11
CA ALA A 166 -9.96 38.02 -3.98
C ALA A 166 -9.99 38.71 -5.35
N LYS A 167 -11.13 39.23 -5.75
CA LYS A 167 -11.27 40.05 -6.95
C LYS A 167 -11.06 41.51 -6.56
N ILE A 168 -9.88 42.02 -6.92
CA ILE A 168 -9.54 43.43 -6.69
C ILE A 168 -9.92 44.24 -7.93
N ALA A 169 -10.64 45.35 -7.77
CA ALA A 169 -11.06 46.19 -8.89
C ALA A 169 -9.87 46.54 -9.81
N ARG A 170 -9.95 46.18 -11.09
CA ARG A 170 -8.95 46.39 -12.14
C ARG A 170 -7.79 45.37 -12.22
N ILE A 171 -7.73 44.37 -11.36
CA ILE A 171 -6.74 43.30 -11.45
C ILE A 171 -7.49 41.98 -11.54
N ASP A 172 -7.08 41.10 -12.45
CA ASP A 172 -7.60 39.75 -12.50
C ASP A 172 -7.42 39.04 -11.17
N THR A 173 -8.32 38.08 -10.90
CA THR A 173 -8.43 37.37 -9.63
C THR A 173 -7.07 37.03 -9.00
N VAL A 174 -6.76 37.65 -7.85
CA VAL A 174 -5.59 37.30 -7.06
C VAL A 174 -5.94 36.07 -6.22
N LYS A 175 -5.17 35.00 -6.37
CA LYS A 175 -5.28 33.81 -5.53
C LYS A 175 -4.25 33.91 -4.41
N ILE A 176 -4.71 33.93 -3.18
CA ILE A 176 -3.86 33.93 -1.99
C ILE A 176 -4.05 32.59 -1.28
N GLY A 177 -3.01 31.76 -1.28
CA GLY A 177 -3.03 30.43 -0.69
C GLY A 177 -2.07 29.51 -1.41
N ASN A 178 -1.90 28.31 -0.90
CA ASN A 178 -0.90 27.40 -1.42
C ASN A 178 -1.37 26.74 -2.74
N ILE A 179 -0.98 27.33 -3.88
CA ILE A 179 -1.25 26.78 -5.21
C ILE A 179 -0.43 25.49 -5.45
N SER A 180 0.66 25.28 -4.71
CA SER A 180 1.46 24.05 -4.73
C SER A 180 0.78 22.89 -4.00
N ALA A 181 -0.40 23.12 -3.44
CA ALA A 181 -1.15 22.12 -2.68
C ALA A 181 -1.58 20.89 -3.52
N SER A 182 -1.51 20.94 -4.85
CA SER A 182 -1.98 19.83 -5.68
C SER A 182 -1.10 18.59 -5.56
N MET A 183 0.22 18.72 -5.66
CA MET A 183 1.16 17.57 -5.58
C MET A 183 1.18 16.98 -4.18
N ASP A 184 1.41 17.81 -3.14
CA ASP A 184 1.40 17.37 -1.75
C ASP A 184 0.05 16.76 -1.34
N SER A 185 -1.04 17.33 -1.85
CA SER A 185 -2.39 16.81 -1.57
C SER A 185 -2.61 15.44 -2.21
N VAL A 186 -2.06 15.21 -3.40
CA VAL A 186 -2.12 13.89 -4.05
C VAL A 186 -1.29 12.87 -3.30
N HIS A 187 -0.03 13.19 -3.01
CA HIS A 187 0.81 12.29 -2.20
C HIS A 187 0.15 11.93 -0.88
N ASN A 188 -0.44 12.91 -0.19
CA ASN A 188 -1.15 12.70 1.06
C ASN A 188 -2.42 11.83 0.88
N ALA A 189 -3.18 12.02 -0.20
CA ALA A 189 -4.34 11.20 -0.49
C ALA A 189 -3.93 9.75 -0.79
N VAL A 190 -2.92 9.54 -1.65
CA VAL A 190 -2.38 8.21 -1.99
C VAL A 190 -1.83 7.52 -0.74
N LYS A 191 -1.06 8.23 0.09
CA LYS A 191 -0.55 7.71 1.35
C LYS A 191 -1.65 7.24 2.29
N LYS A 192 -2.69 8.04 2.47
CA LYS A 192 -3.84 7.68 3.31
C LYS A 192 -4.58 6.47 2.74
N ALA A 193 -4.76 6.39 1.41
CA ALA A 193 -5.38 5.25 0.75
C ALA A 193 -4.56 3.97 0.94
N ALA A 194 -3.23 4.05 0.81
CA ALA A 194 -2.32 2.94 1.04
C ALA A 194 -2.40 2.44 2.50
N TYR A 195 -2.38 3.37 3.46
CA TYR A 195 -2.48 3.05 4.88
C TYR A 195 -3.81 2.40 5.24
N ASP A 196 -4.92 2.94 4.74
CA ASP A 196 -6.26 2.38 4.92
C ASP A 196 -6.38 0.98 4.30
N ALA A 197 -5.81 0.77 3.10
CA ALA A 197 -5.78 -0.55 2.47
C ALA A 197 -5.01 -1.58 3.31
N VAL A 198 -3.81 -1.23 3.81
CA VAL A 198 -3.02 -2.12 4.66
C VAL A 198 -3.72 -2.42 5.97
N ASP A 199 -4.30 -1.43 6.63
CA ASP A 199 -5.02 -1.63 7.89
C ASP A 199 -6.21 -2.57 7.69
N LYS A 200 -7.00 -2.39 6.63
CA LYS A 200 -8.10 -3.29 6.26
C LYS A 200 -7.62 -4.70 5.90
N LEU A 201 -6.45 -4.83 5.25
CA LEU A 201 -5.86 -6.15 4.97
C LEU A 201 -5.54 -6.89 6.26
N LEU A 202 -4.93 -6.21 7.22
CA LEU A 202 -4.53 -6.79 8.50
C LEU A 202 -5.69 -7.10 9.45
N GLU A 203 -6.87 -6.50 9.23
CA GLU A 203 -8.11 -6.82 9.93
C GLU A 203 -8.76 -8.12 9.42
N LYS A 204 -8.41 -8.59 8.22
CA LYS A 204 -8.89 -9.86 7.69
C LYS A 204 -8.28 -11.01 8.49
N LYS A 205 -9.10 -12.04 8.78
CA LYS A 205 -8.60 -13.30 9.34
C LYS A 205 -7.83 -14.05 8.25
N LEU A 206 -6.54 -13.77 8.15
CA LEU A 206 -5.68 -14.48 7.23
C LEU A 206 -5.25 -15.82 7.84
N PRO A 207 -5.12 -16.90 7.05
CA PRO A 207 -4.83 -18.25 7.55
C PRO A 207 -3.46 -18.37 8.24
N MET A 208 -2.63 -17.33 8.14
CA MET A 208 -1.29 -17.25 8.73
C MET A 208 -1.23 -16.48 10.07
N MET A 209 -2.31 -15.89 10.53
CA MET A 209 -2.36 -15.09 11.76
C MET A 209 -3.07 -15.82 12.89
#